data_764814aa205061689d9920843337b3fb
#
_entry.id   764814aa205061689d9920843337b3fb
#
_cell.length_a   1.000
_cell.length_b   1.000
_cell.length_c   1.000
_cell.angle_alpha   90.00
_cell.angle_beta   90.00
_cell.angle_gamma   90.00
#
_symmetry.space_group_name_H-M   'P 1'
#
loop_
_entity.id
_entity.type
_entity.pdbx_description
1 polymer ?
#
loop_
_entity_poly.entity_id
_entity_poly.type
_entity_poly.pdbx_seq_one_letter_code
_entity_poly.pdbx_strand_id
1 'polypeptide(L)'
;MQTSVIDLLVPTEIQVDDVSPTLSKVTLEPLERGFGHTLGNALRRILLSSMPGSAVTDVAIEGISHEYSTIEGVREDVIDILLNIKDMPINLIEGDSAEVTLDVTGPCDITAVSYTHLRAHETVGN
;
A
#
# COMPACT_ATOMS: atom_id res chain seq x y z
N MET A 1 -17.71 42.86 25.70
CA MET A 1 -18.40 41.60 25.31
C MET A 1 -17.47 40.91 24.31
N GLN A 2 -16.68 39.98 24.78
CA GLN A 2 -15.91 39.12 23.90
C GLN A 2 -16.88 38.05 23.38
N THR A 3 -17.21 38.15 22.13
CA THR A 3 -17.93 37.07 21.41
C THR A 3 -16.98 35.89 21.36
N SER A 4 -17.29 34.88 22.13
CA SER A 4 -16.61 33.60 22.13
C SER A 4 -16.58 33.03 20.69
N VAL A 5 -15.38 32.82 20.23
CA VAL A 5 -15.07 32.29 18.91
C VAL A 5 -15.60 30.86 18.87
N ILE A 6 -16.70 30.68 18.09
CA ILE A 6 -17.05 29.47 17.39
C ILE A 6 -17.36 28.26 18.31
N ASP A 7 -18.59 28.20 18.76
CA ASP A 7 -19.25 26.92 19.10
C ASP A 7 -19.52 26.16 17.78
N LEU A 8 -18.48 25.54 17.24
CA LEU A 8 -18.63 24.65 16.09
C LEU A 8 -19.43 23.42 16.53
N LEU A 9 -20.42 23.05 15.74
CA LEU A 9 -21.13 21.79 15.92
C LEU A 9 -20.14 20.64 15.82
N VAL A 10 -19.91 19.98 16.96
CA VAL A 10 -19.07 18.78 17.03
C VAL A 10 -19.94 17.58 16.71
N PRO A 11 -19.55 16.71 15.78
CA PRO A 11 -20.29 15.49 15.52
C PRO A 11 -20.33 14.61 16.77
N THR A 12 -21.55 14.27 17.20
CA THR A 12 -21.82 13.45 18.38
C THR A 12 -22.22 12.03 18.01
N GLU A 13 -22.66 11.82 16.78
CA GLU A 13 -23.06 10.52 16.27
C GLU A 13 -22.11 10.08 15.16
N ILE A 14 -21.56 8.87 15.33
CA ILE A 14 -20.72 8.21 14.35
C ILE A 14 -21.39 6.87 14.06
N GLN A 15 -21.89 6.71 12.84
CA GLN A 15 -22.42 5.43 12.37
C GLN A 15 -21.45 4.82 11.38
N VAL A 16 -21.11 3.55 11.57
CA VAL A 16 -20.26 2.78 10.69
C VAL A 16 -21.03 1.59 10.17
N ASP A 17 -21.25 1.54 8.87
CA ASP A 17 -21.86 0.42 8.17
C ASP A 17 -20.76 -0.30 7.36
N ASP A 18 -20.39 -1.48 7.78
CA ASP A 18 -19.43 -2.33 7.06
C ASP A 18 -20.15 -3.08 5.94
N VAL A 19 -19.98 -2.59 4.72
CA VAL A 19 -20.60 -3.17 3.52
C VAL A 19 -19.83 -4.42 3.05
N SER A 20 -18.48 -4.40 3.18
CA SER A 20 -17.61 -5.52 2.84
C SER A 20 -16.28 -5.41 3.61
N PRO A 21 -15.40 -6.44 3.58
CA PRO A 21 -14.08 -6.37 4.22
C PRO A 21 -13.20 -5.20 3.77
N THR A 22 -13.50 -4.61 2.63
CA THR A 22 -12.73 -3.50 2.03
C THR A 22 -13.54 -2.23 1.83
N LEU A 23 -14.80 -2.20 2.31
CA LEU A 23 -15.69 -1.05 2.11
C LEU A 23 -16.54 -0.82 3.35
N SER A 24 -16.33 0.31 4.00
CA SER A 24 -17.19 0.80 5.09
C SER A 24 -17.75 2.16 4.74
N LYS A 25 -19.01 2.39 5.11
CA LYS A 25 -19.68 3.69 5.01
C LYS A 25 -19.71 4.32 6.38
N VAL A 26 -19.13 5.50 6.53
CA VAL A 26 -19.11 6.24 7.79
C VAL A 26 -19.97 7.48 7.66
N THR A 27 -20.92 7.65 8.59
CA THR A 27 -21.78 8.84 8.69
C THR A 27 -21.43 9.58 9.97
N LEU A 28 -21.15 10.88 9.85
CA LEU A 28 -20.83 11.78 10.95
C LEU A 28 -21.88 12.88 11.04
N GLU A 29 -22.57 12.99 12.17
CA GLU A 29 -23.63 13.98 12.41
C GLU A 29 -23.60 14.50 13.86
N PRO A 30 -24.00 15.79 14.08
CA PRO A 30 -24.23 16.86 13.12
C PRO A 30 -22.92 17.53 12.66
N LEU A 31 -22.96 18.18 11.51
CA LEU A 31 -21.84 19.01 11.00
C LEU A 31 -22.34 20.38 10.57
N GLU A 32 -21.53 21.41 10.77
CA GLU A 32 -21.74 22.75 10.22
C GLU A 32 -21.86 22.69 8.68
N ARG A 33 -22.70 23.57 8.15
CA ARG A 33 -22.92 23.66 6.70
C ARG A 33 -21.60 24.00 5.98
N GLY A 34 -21.23 23.14 5.03
CA GLY A 34 -19.97 23.27 4.26
C GLY A 34 -18.77 22.63 4.93
N PHE A 35 -18.80 22.35 6.23
CA PHE A 35 -17.67 21.77 6.95
C PHE A 35 -17.37 20.32 6.51
N GLY A 36 -18.38 19.60 6.05
CA GLY A 36 -18.22 18.25 5.51
C GLY A 36 -17.27 18.19 4.30
N HIS A 37 -17.28 19.18 3.42
CA HIS A 37 -16.36 19.27 2.30
C HIS A 37 -14.91 19.48 2.75
N THR A 38 -14.71 20.36 3.72
CA THR A 38 -13.39 20.65 4.29
C THR A 38 -12.81 19.43 4.99
N LEU A 39 -13.62 18.79 5.84
CA LEU A 39 -13.21 17.59 6.58
C LEU A 39 -12.95 16.42 5.64
N GLY A 40 -13.85 16.17 4.69
CA GLY A 40 -13.71 15.10 3.72
C GLY A 40 -12.46 15.25 2.85
N ASN A 41 -12.16 16.47 2.40
CA ASN A 41 -10.94 16.73 1.62
C ASN A 41 -9.67 16.59 2.47
N ALA A 42 -9.68 17.05 3.72
CA ALA A 42 -8.57 16.88 4.64
C ALA A 42 -8.30 15.40 4.94
N LEU A 43 -9.34 14.64 5.27
CA LEU A 43 -9.23 13.20 5.51
C LEU A 43 -8.73 12.45 4.28
N ARG A 44 -9.27 12.76 3.09
CA ARG A 44 -8.79 12.17 1.85
C ARG A 44 -7.29 12.38 1.64
N ARG A 45 -6.81 13.60 1.85
CA ARG A 45 -5.38 13.93 1.69
C ARG A 45 -4.52 13.18 2.69
N ILE A 46 -4.92 13.11 3.95
CA ILE A 46 -4.19 12.40 5.00
C ILE A 46 -4.15 10.90 4.71
N LEU A 47 -5.27 10.31 4.34
CA LEU A 47 -5.35 8.88 4.03
C LEU A 47 -4.49 8.49 2.82
N LEU A 48 -4.43 9.35 1.80
CA LEU A 48 -3.61 9.08 0.61
C LEU A 48 -2.11 9.31 0.83
N SER A 49 -1.73 10.22 1.73
CA SER A 49 -0.33 10.63 1.89
C SER A 49 0.38 10.06 3.11
N SER A 50 -0.37 9.64 4.13
CA SER A 50 0.21 9.40 5.47
C SER A 50 -0.14 8.04 6.06
N MET A 51 -0.88 7.19 5.35
CA MET A 51 -1.09 5.83 5.80
C MET A 51 0.17 5.00 5.56
N PRO A 52 0.67 4.31 6.59
CA PRO A 52 1.79 3.38 6.42
C PRO A 52 1.39 2.19 5.54
N GLY A 53 2.32 1.71 4.76
CA GLY A 53 2.13 0.57 3.90
C GLY A 53 3.48 -0.04 3.54
N SER A 54 3.45 -1.22 2.94
CA SER A 54 4.64 -1.92 2.49
C SER A 54 4.64 -2.02 0.97
N ALA A 55 5.81 -1.82 0.38
CA ALA A 55 6.01 -1.96 -1.06
C ALA A 55 7.42 -2.44 -1.35
N VAL A 56 7.64 -3.01 -2.52
CA VAL A 56 9.00 -3.32 -2.98
C VAL A 56 9.74 -2.02 -3.27
N THR A 57 10.92 -1.85 -2.67
CA THR A 57 11.81 -0.70 -2.88
C THR A 57 12.92 -1.01 -3.83
N ASP A 58 13.45 -2.22 -3.76
CA ASP A 58 14.62 -2.65 -4.52
C ASP A 58 14.40 -4.03 -5.12
N VAL A 59 14.89 -4.24 -6.33
CA VAL A 59 14.85 -5.53 -7.02
C VAL A 59 16.22 -5.80 -7.60
N ALA A 60 16.79 -6.97 -7.29
CA ALA A 60 18.01 -7.47 -7.89
C ALA A 60 17.68 -8.70 -8.75
N ILE A 61 18.09 -8.68 -10.01
CA ILE A 61 17.91 -9.81 -10.92
C ILE A 61 19.31 -10.27 -11.35
N GLU A 62 19.61 -11.53 -11.18
CA GLU A 62 20.90 -12.10 -11.52
C GLU A 62 21.22 -11.91 -13.02
N GLY A 63 22.42 -11.41 -13.31
CA GLY A 63 22.88 -11.16 -14.68
C GLY A 63 22.35 -9.89 -15.34
N ILE A 64 21.53 -9.10 -14.64
CA ILE A 64 20.93 -7.86 -15.14
C ILE A 64 21.56 -6.65 -14.44
N SER A 65 22.05 -5.70 -15.23
CA SER A 65 22.69 -4.49 -14.73
C SER A 65 21.85 -3.22 -14.86
N HIS A 66 20.77 -3.25 -15.66
CA HIS A 66 19.87 -2.11 -15.85
C HIS A 66 18.49 -2.57 -16.34
N GLU A 67 17.49 -1.71 -16.14
CA GLU A 67 16.09 -1.98 -16.40
C GLU A 67 15.73 -2.16 -17.89
N TYR A 68 16.56 -1.69 -18.79
CA TYR A 68 16.33 -1.80 -20.24
C TYR A 68 16.92 -3.08 -20.86
N SER A 69 17.09 -4.10 -20.03
CA SER A 69 17.61 -5.40 -20.45
C SER A 69 16.47 -6.37 -20.72
N THR A 70 16.79 -7.41 -21.47
CA THR A 70 15.94 -8.60 -21.64
C THR A 70 16.61 -9.78 -20.95
N ILE A 71 15.81 -10.72 -20.47
CA ILE A 71 16.30 -11.94 -19.83
C ILE A 71 16.09 -13.10 -20.82
N GLU A 72 17.14 -13.85 -21.10
CA GLU A 72 17.03 -15.00 -21.99
C GLU A 72 16.08 -16.05 -21.39
N GLY A 73 15.09 -16.48 -22.18
CA GLY A 73 14.11 -17.46 -21.75
C GLY A 73 12.92 -16.86 -20.98
N VAL A 74 12.88 -15.57 -20.74
CA VAL A 74 11.75 -14.85 -20.14
C VAL A 74 11.03 -14.05 -21.21
N ARG A 75 9.71 -14.09 -21.19
CA ARG A 75 8.85 -13.48 -22.20
C ARG A 75 8.73 -11.97 -22.03
N GLU A 76 8.71 -11.50 -20.79
CA GLU A 76 8.59 -10.11 -20.39
C GLU A 76 9.97 -9.43 -20.36
N ASP A 77 10.00 -8.15 -20.74
CA ASP A 77 11.17 -7.31 -20.53
C ASP A 77 11.33 -6.95 -19.03
N VAL A 78 12.55 -6.60 -18.63
CA VAL A 78 12.83 -6.25 -17.22
C VAL A 78 11.95 -5.11 -16.74
N ILE A 79 11.64 -4.11 -17.57
CA ILE A 79 10.72 -3.02 -17.24
C ILE A 79 9.32 -3.55 -16.89
N ASP A 80 8.79 -4.48 -17.69
CA ASP A 80 7.47 -5.07 -17.45
C ASP A 80 7.46 -5.84 -16.13
N ILE A 81 8.52 -6.58 -15.84
CA ILE A 81 8.70 -7.29 -14.56
C ILE A 81 8.69 -6.30 -13.39
N LEU A 82 9.45 -5.21 -13.49
CA LEU A 82 9.50 -4.19 -12.43
C LEU A 82 8.17 -3.49 -12.21
N LEU A 83 7.41 -3.21 -13.28
CA LEU A 83 6.07 -2.64 -13.18
C LEU A 83 5.09 -3.60 -12.50
N ASN A 84 5.14 -4.88 -12.86
CA ASN A 84 4.31 -5.90 -12.24
C ASN A 84 4.63 -6.07 -10.74
N ILE A 85 5.92 -6.05 -10.37
CA ILE A 85 6.34 -6.10 -8.97
C ILE A 85 5.89 -4.85 -8.19
N LYS A 86 5.96 -3.67 -8.81
CA LYS A 86 5.52 -2.42 -8.20
C LYS A 86 4.02 -2.42 -7.88
N ASP A 87 3.21 -3.03 -8.73
CA ASP A 87 1.75 -3.10 -8.55
C ASP A 87 1.32 -4.23 -7.59
N MET A 88 2.26 -5.05 -7.15
CA MET A 88 1.98 -6.17 -6.25
C MET A 88 1.63 -5.68 -4.84
N PRO A 89 0.44 -6.01 -4.30
CA PRO A 89 0.08 -5.67 -2.93
C PRO A 89 0.89 -6.52 -1.94
N ILE A 90 1.62 -5.86 -1.04
CA ILE A 90 2.46 -6.51 -0.04
C ILE A 90 2.04 -6.06 1.34
N ASN A 91 2.06 -6.98 2.29
CA ASN A 91 1.90 -6.71 3.71
C ASN A 91 3.08 -7.29 4.48
N LEU A 92 3.84 -6.44 5.13
CA LEU A 92 4.91 -6.84 6.04
C LEU A 92 4.30 -7.06 7.43
N ILE A 93 4.36 -8.29 7.93
CA ILE A 93 3.72 -8.67 9.20
C ILE A 93 4.61 -8.29 10.39
N GLU A 94 5.93 -8.41 10.24
CA GLU A 94 6.91 -8.12 11.27
C GLU A 94 8.12 -7.37 10.69
N GLY A 95 8.71 -6.47 11.49
CA GLY A 95 9.90 -5.71 11.11
C GLY A 95 9.65 -4.50 10.23
N ASP A 96 10.71 -3.76 9.93
CA ASP A 96 10.68 -2.55 9.10
C ASP A 96 11.05 -2.82 7.65
N SER A 97 11.74 -3.94 7.38
CA SER A 97 12.14 -4.37 6.06
C SER A 97 12.32 -5.89 6.01
N ALA A 98 12.14 -6.48 4.84
CA ALA A 98 12.40 -7.88 4.59
C ALA A 98 13.01 -8.07 3.20
N GLU A 99 13.93 -9.01 3.08
CA GLU A 99 14.49 -9.44 1.80
C GLU A 99 13.86 -10.78 1.42
N VAL A 100 13.36 -10.86 0.20
CA VAL A 100 12.71 -12.06 -0.33
C VAL A 100 13.43 -12.50 -1.58
N THR A 101 13.87 -13.74 -1.63
CA THR A 101 14.52 -14.33 -2.81
C THR A 101 13.55 -15.28 -3.49
N LEU A 102 13.41 -15.15 -4.79
CA LEU A 102 12.66 -16.08 -5.64
C LEU A 102 13.62 -16.79 -6.57
N ASP A 103 13.70 -18.11 -6.46
CA ASP A 103 14.45 -18.98 -7.35
C ASP A 103 13.46 -19.99 -7.98
N VAL A 104 13.31 -19.93 -9.29
CA VAL A 104 12.33 -20.74 -10.01
C VAL A 104 12.95 -21.34 -11.26
N THR A 105 12.73 -22.62 -11.45
CA THR A 105 13.17 -23.34 -12.66
C THR A 105 12.02 -23.44 -13.66
N GLY A 106 12.21 -22.90 -14.85
CA GLY A 106 11.22 -22.93 -15.93
C GLY A 106 11.05 -24.28 -16.62
N PRO A 107 10.05 -24.43 -17.49
CA PRO A 107 9.05 -23.41 -17.85
C PRO A 107 7.91 -23.29 -16.80
N CYS A 108 7.62 -22.09 -16.33
CA CYS A 108 6.52 -21.81 -15.41
C CYS A 108 6.08 -20.34 -15.50
N ASP A 109 4.85 -20.07 -15.05
CA ASP A 109 4.35 -18.72 -14.85
C ASP A 109 4.63 -18.27 -13.41
N ILE A 110 5.25 -17.09 -13.26
CA ILE A 110 5.50 -16.48 -11.96
C ILE A 110 4.36 -15.52 -11.63
N THR A 111 3.71 -15.74 -10.52
CA THR A 111 2.60 -14.91 -10.04
C THR A 111 2.89 -14.35 -8.66
N ALA A 112 2.09 -13.39 -8.20
CA ALA A 112 2.21 -12.83 -6.84
C ALA A 112 2.15 -13.92 -5.74
N VAL A 113 1.41 -15.03 -5.97
CA VAL A 113 1.34 -16.15 -5.03
C VAL A 113 2.68 -16.86 -4.88
N SER A 114 3.53 -16.85 -5.89
CA SER A 114 4.88 -17.42 -5.81
C SER A 114 5.74 -16.75 -4.73
N TYR A 115 5.48 -15.49 -4.42
CA TYR A 115 6.18 -14.72 -3.38
C TYR A 115 5.58 -14.91 -1.98
N THR A 116 4.32 -15.34 -1.85
CA THR A 116 3.66 -15.47 -0.54
C THR A 116 4.15 -16.67 0.27
N HIS A 117 4.76 -17.65 -0.37
CA HIS A 117 5.31 -18.86 0.28
C HIS A 117 6.79 -18.73 0.65
N LEU A 118 7.42 -17.59 0.33
CA LEU A 118 8.81 -17.35 0.67
C LEU A 118 8.90 -16.80 2.11
N ARG A 119 9.69 -17.46 2.95
CA ARG A 119 10.05 -16.91 4.25
C ARG A 119 11.05 -15.79 4.05
N ALA A 120 10.79 -14.64 4.64
CA ALA A 120 11.81 -13.61 4.77
C ALA A 120 13.05 -14.20 5.45
N HIS A 121 14.19 -14.15 4.80
CA HIS A 121 15.47 -14.42 5.44
C HIS A 121 15.82 -13.18 6.26
N GLU A 122 15.70 -13.29 7.58
CA GLU A 122 16.29 -12.29 8.47
C GLU A 122 17.80 -12.36 8.31
N THR A 123 18.39 -11.37 7.67
CA THR A 123 19.84 -11.10 7.80
C THR A 123 20.05 -10.49 9.20
N VAL A 124 20.39 -11.34 10.16
CA VAL A 124 20.93 -10.89 11.44
C VAL A 124 22.24 -10.19 11.14
N GLY A 125 22.23 -8.86 11.12
CA GLY A 125 23.43 -8.05 11.05
C GLY A 125 24.26 -8.25 12.32
N ASN A 126 25.47 -8.66 12.14
CA ASN A 126 26.50 -8.77 13.17
C ASN A 126 27.10 -7.39 13.44
#